data_64284d5d34b3af8bbee7cdc9a50fe168
#
_entry.id   64284d5d34b3af8bbee7cdc9a50fe168
#
_cell.length_a   1.000
_cell.length_b   1.000
_cell.length_c   1.000
_cell.angle_alpha   90.00
_cell.angle_beta   90.00
_cell.angle_gamma   90.00
#
_symmetry.space_group_name_H-M   'P 1'
#
loop_
_entity.id
_entity.type
_entity.pdbx_description
1 polymer ?
#
loop_
_entity_poly.entity_id
_entity_poly.type
_entity_poly.pdbx_seq_one_letter_code
_entity_poly.pdbx_strand_id
1 'polypeptide(L)'
;MGELYGSKSTYGWQLRLGYTIHQSRSNNRSTIALSLQIYDGTGESYNQAANSCYYVLQGTKVYHPYSYTAKGWYDLGTKTITVDHDAKGEATVTLSAEWHSGFTSQWTPASLSVSGKVTLPTIPRASSLAVPSMTLGSPATLTVTKADSSYTHRITYAWGTHSGVVSAETGATSITWTPPLELASDIPNAASGVGTLTITTYSGDTALGSQSYSFAASVPSSAAPVATVALSDAGGYADTYGAYVQTKSRLKAVTTANGKYGATVKGYTLAISGLTATGATATTGALPESGAVAYAVTVTDSRGLSTVLRGTITVLPYAAPGVRSISTARCDADGTDNPAGDHAKVSFVGAVAPLASQNTAAYVIRYRAQGANTWSSQAVPDAAGQYTPSAYGVIPAAVDTVYEVCIAVTDALGSTASLIVVLPSAQVLFRTAPAVDGLSIGQYLTEAATLIVGGLIKHLKLPGPAAVLFGGKSLLDYLHPVGSIYQSTDSTPPADLFGGTWEQIKDRFLLAAGDSHAAGSTGGEEEHILTAAEMANHTHGYDYTGQSDTTGTEAIKIVDPRGTANAYTGKATSNCGGQAHNNMPPYLAVYTWRRTA
;
A
#
# COMPACT_ATOMS: atom_id res chain seq x y z
N MET A 1 -40.46 -16.56 -40.92
CA MET A 1 -41.08 -17.08 -42.13
C MET A 1 -40.02 -17.02 -43.19
N GLY A 2 -39.82 -18.09 -43.95
CA GLY A 2 -38.86 -18.16 -45.03
C GLY A 2 -39.56 -18.76 -46.26
N GLU A 3 -38.93 -18.61 -47.41
CA GLU A 3 -39.46 -19.11 -48.68
C GLU A 3 -38.34 -19.75 -49.50
N LEU A 4 -38.66 -20.85 -50.19
CA LEU A 4 -37.82 -21.48 -51.18
C LEU A 4 -38.55 -21.41 -52.50
N TYR A 5 -37.84 -21.09 -53.58
CA TYR A 5 -38.37 -21.00 -54.90
C TYR A 5 -37.74 -22.07 -55.82
N GLY A 6 -38.56 -22.81 -56.49
CA GLY A 6 -38.12 -23.70 -57.58
C GLY A 6 -37.69 -22.89 -58.80
N SER A 7 -37.08 -23.57 -59.78
CA SER A 7 -36.76 -22.98 -61.06
C SER A 7 -38.03 -22.58 -61.81
N LYS A 8 -37.98 -21.44 -62.45
CA LYS A 8 -39.07 -21.03 -63.38
C LYS A 8 -39.02 -21.89 -64.64
N SER A 9 -40.17 -22.40 -65.05
CA SER A 9 -40.31 -23.01 -66.34
C SER A 9 -40.21 -21.96 -67.51
N THR A 10 -40.11 -22.41 -68.71
CA THR A 10 -40.08 -21.53 -69.89
C THR A 10 -41.25 -20.57 -69.98
N TYR A 11 -42.42 -20.96 -69.49
CA TYR A 11 -43.63 -20.14 -69.47
C TYR A 11 -43.93 -19.52 -68.10
N GLY A 12 -42.90 -19.44 -67.24
CA GLY A 12 -42.97 -18.70 -65.97
C GLY A 12 -43.62 -19.45 -64.83
N TRP A 13 -44.00 -20.69 -64.94
CA TRP A 13 -44.48 -21.51 -63.83
C TRP A 13 -43.40 -21.71 -62.80
N GLN A 14 -43.74 -21.61 -61.51
CA GLN A 14 -42.79 -21.73 -60.45
C GLN A 14 -43.46 -22.25 -59.14
N LEU A 15 -42.77 -23.09 -58.40
CA LEU A 15 -43.19 -23.45 -57.07
C LEU A 15 -42.57 -22.50 -56.05
N ARG A 16 -43.35 -22.19 -55.00
CA ARG A 16 -42.89 -21.56 -53.80
C ARG A 16 -43.25 -22.43 -52.60
N LEU A 17 -42.25 -22.74 -51.78
CA LEU A 17 -42.44 -23.45 -50.53
C LEU A 17 -42.18 -22.48 -49.39
N GLY A 18 -43.25 -21.93 -48.81
CA GLY A 18 -43.17 -21.11 -47.59
C GLY A 18 -43.02 -21.99 -46.38
N TYR A 19 -42.28 -21.50 -45.40
CA TYR A 19 -42.14 -22.21 -44.14
C TYR A 19 -42.08 -21.26 -42.94
N THR A 20 -42.66 -21.72 -41.82
CA THR A 20 -42.59 -21.04 -40.50
C THR A 20 -42.09 -22.02 -39.46
N ILE A 21 -41.11 -21.58 -38.66
CA ILE A 21 -40.44 -22.42 -37.67
C ILE A 21 -40.95 -22.03 -36.29
N HIS A 22 -41.38 -23.02 -35.51
CA HIS A 22 -41.71 -22.90 -34.10
C HIS A 22 -40.83 -23.83 -33.29
N GLN A 23 -40.13 -23.32 -32.28
CA GLN A 23 -39.21 -24.09 -31.48
C GLN A 23 -39.83 -24.49 -30.15
N SER A 24 -39.62 -25.74 -29.71
CA SER A 24 -39.82 -26.24 -28.35
C SER A 24 -38.47 -26.44 -27.69
N ARG A 25 -38.12 -25.52 -26.79
CA ARG A 25 -36.82 -25.56 -26.11
C ARG A 25 -36.69 -26.76 -25.19
N SER A 26 -37.71 -27.09 -24.41
CA SER A 26 -37.73 -28.25 -23.52
C SER A 26 -37.57 -29.56 -24.25
N ASN A 27 -38.20 -29.72 -25.39
CA ASN A 27 -38.16 -30.93 -26.19
C ASN A 27 -36.99 -30.99 -27.18
N ASN A 28 -36.17 -29.94 -27.30
CA ASN A 28 -35.08 -29.80 -28.26
C ASN A 28 -35.53 -30.06 -29.70
N ARG A 29 -36.63 -29.49 -30.10
CA ARG A 29 -37.33 -29.81 -31.32
C ARG A 29 -37.92 -28.57 -31.97
N SER A 30 -37.91 -28.52 -33.32
CA SER A 30 -38.61 -27.52 -34.09
C SER A 30 -39.78 -28.13 -34.85
N THR A 31 -40.90 -27.43 -34.87
CA THR A 31 -42.05 -27.72 -35.72
C THR A 31 -42.06 -26.74 -36.88
N ILE A 32 -42.12 -27.25 -38.09
CA ILE A 32 -42.07 -26.44 -39.29
C ILE A 32 -43.42 -26.57 -40.01
N ALA A 33 -44.15 -25.48 -40.07
CA ALA A 33 -45.37 -25.38 -40.87
C ALA A 33 -44.99 -24.98 -42.30
N LEU A 34 -45.35 -25.79 -43.23
CA LEU A 34 -45.08 -25.64 -44.67
C LEU A 34 -46.35 -25.20 -45.39
N SER A 35 -46.19 -24.30 -46.35
CA SER A 35 -47.23 -23.92 -47.30
C SER A 35 -46.68 -23.99 -48.72
N LEU A 36 -47.30 -24.78 -49.57
CA LEU A 36 -46.89 -24.95 -50.93
C LEU A 36 -47.81 -24.15 -51.86
N GLN A 37 -47.21 -23.35 -52.67
CA GLN A 37 -47.91 -22.55 -53.67
C GLN A 37 -47.27 -22.75 -55.03
N ILE A 38 -48.11 -22.62 -56.05
CA ILE A 38 -47.68 -22.61 -57.45
C ILE A 38 -48.01 -21.27 -58.08
N TYR A 39 -47.09 -20.76 -58.85
CA TYR A 39 -47.30 -19.57 -59.69
C TYR A 39 -47.66 -20.00 -61.09
N ASP A 40 -48.85 -19.60 -61.60
CA ASP A 40 -49.19 -19.66 -63.01
C ASP A 40 -48.55 -18.45 -63.70
N GLY A 41 -47.59 -18.71 -64.55
CA GLY A 41 -46.87 -17.68 -65.30
C GLY A 41 -47.52 -17.35 -66.63
N THR A 42 -48.50 -18.16 -67.10
CA THR A 42 -49.13 -18.00 -68.39
C THR A 42 -50.31 -17.06 -68.35
N GLY A 43 -51.16 -17.18 -67.33
CA GLY A 43 -52.47 -16.50 -67.27
C GLY A 43 -53.56 -17.12 -68.07
N GLU A 44 -53.31 -18.31 -68.65
CA GLU A 44 -54.30 -19.10 -69.33
C GLU A 44 -55.14 -19.89 -68.31
N SER A 45 -56.35 -20.23 -68.68
CA SER A 45 -57.22 -21.02 -67.80
C SER A 45 -56.90 -22.52 -67.94
N TYR A 46 -56.49 -23.09 -66.75
CA TYR A 46 -56.22 -24.53 -66.63
C TYR A 46 -57.17 -25.15 -65.61
N ASN A 47 -57.73 -26.27 -65.96
CA ASN A 47 -58.59 -27.05 -65.09
C ASN A 47 -58.24 -28.53 -65.17
N GLN A 48 -57.86 -29.16 -64.03
CA GLN A 48 -57.48 -30.57 -64.02
C GLN A 48 -58.08 -31.26 -62.76
N ALA A 49 -58.66 -32.45 -63.03
CA ALA A 49 -59.26 -33.25 -61.95
C ALA A 49 -58.22 -33.85 -61.03
N ALA A 50 -58.63 -34.08 -59.80
CA ALA A 50 -57.71 -34.59 -58.71
C ALA A 50 -57.11 -35.98 -58.96
N ASN A 51 -57.68 -36.78 -59.90
CA ASN A 51 -57.22 -38.14 -60.18
C ASN A 51 -55.95 -38.19 -61.02
N SER A 52 -55.57 -37.10 -61.67
CA SER A 52 -54.44 -37.05 -62.64
C SER A 52 -53.33 -36.09 -62.16
N CYS A 53 -53.65 -35.09 -61.40
CA CYS A 53 -52.65 -34.15 -60.88
C CYS A 53 -52.42 -34.32 -59.32
N TYR A 54 -51.24 -34.04 -58.94
CA TYR A 54 -50.86 -34.16 -57.51
C TYR A 54 -49.66 -33.30 -57.18
N TYR A 55 -49.51 -33.02 -55.95
CA TYR A 55 -48.24 -32.53 -55.43
C TYR A 55 -47.65 -33.53 -54.43
N VAL A 56 -46.33 -33.49 -54.24
CA VAL A 56 -45.62 -34.18 -53.19
C VAL A 56 -45.04 -33.13 -52.25
N LEU A 57 -45.44 -33.11 -51.00
CA LEU A 57 -44.92 -32.19 -50.01
C LEU A 57 -44.24 -32.97 -48.86
N GLN A 58 -42.92 -32.81 -48.77
CA GLN A 58 -42.10 -33.62 -47.83
C GLN A 58 -42.45 -35.09 -47.88
N GLY A 59 -42.34 -35.67 -49.06
CA GLY A 59 -42.55 -37.09 -49.32
C GLY A 59 -44.02 -37.58 -49.31
N THR A 60 -44.96 -36.72 -48.92
CA THR A 60 -46.40 -37.09 -48.94
C THR A 60 -47.04 -36.65 -50.22
N LYS A 61 -47.56 -37.62 -50.94
CA LYS A 61 -48.32 -37.41 -52.21
C LYS A 61 -49.77 -37.06 -51.90
N VAL A 62 -50.25 -35.97 -52.49
CA VAL A 62 -51.63 -35.50 -52.36
C VAL A 62 -52.16 -35.22 -53.71
N TYR A 63 -53.23 -35.91 -54.11
CA TYR A 63 -53.97 -35.61 -55.35
C TYR A 63 -54.74 -34.31 -55.10
N HIS A 64 -54.60 -33.38 -56.05
CA HIS A 64 -55.14 -32.04 -55.87
C HIS A 64 -55.66 -31.52 -57.21
N PRO A 65 -56.99 -31.29 -57.38
CA PRO A 65 -57.48 -30.65 -58.55
C PRO A 65 -56.98 -29.22 -58.58
N TYR A 66 -56.67 -28.74 -59.76
CA TYR A 66 -56.38 -27.33 -59.93
C TYR A 66 -57.27 -26.65 -60.91
N SER A 67 -57.57 -25.40 -60.66
CA SER A 67 -58.27 -24.50 -61.55
C SER A 67 -57.59 -23.15 -61.49
N TYR A 68 -56.72 -22.85 -62.41
CA TYR A 68 -56.00 -21.60 -62.48
C TYR A 68 -56.60 -20.78 -63.64
N THR A 69 -57.05 -19.58 -63.34
CA THR A 69 -57.81 -18.75 -64.27
C THR A 69 -57.18 -17.41 -64.58
N ALA A 70 -56.06 -17.12 -63.92
CA ALA A 70 -55.29 -15.88 -64.06
C ALA A 70 -53.85 -16.09 -63.67
N LYS A 71 -52.99 -15.24 -64.16
CA LYS A 71 -51.59 -15.18 -63.73
C LYS A 71 -51.51 -14.83 -62.23
N GLY A 72 -50.88 -15.68 -61.46
CA GLY A 72 -50.78 -15.46 -60.01
C GLY A 72 -50.37 -16.68 -59.23
N TRP A 73 -50.27 -16.50 -57.90
CA TRP A 73 -49.99 -17.58 -56.92
C TRP A 73 -51.28 -18.27 -56.52
N TYR A 74 -51.23 -19.59 -56.48
CA TYR A 74 -52.34 -20.46 -56.04
C TYR A 74 -51.85 -21.40 -54.95
N ASP A 75 -52.62 -21.57 -53.87
CA ASP A 75 -52.34 -22.48 -52.79
C ASP A 75 -52.56 -23.93 -53.24
N LEU A 76 -51.57 -24.78 -52.98
CA LEU A 76 -51.69 -26.22 -53.20
C LEU A 76 -52.01 -26.96 -51.89
N GLY A 77 -51.28 -26.67 -50.84
CA GLY A 77 -51.53 -27.32 -49.58
C GLY A 77 -50.51 -26.99 -48.50
N THR A 78 -50.75 -27.52 -47.32
CA THR A 78 -49.91 -27.31 -46.15
C THR A 78 -49.51 -28.64 -45.53
N LYS A 79 -48.41 -28.64 -44.80
CA LYS A 79 -47.94 -29.79 -44.03
C LYS A 79 -47.12 -29.29 -42.84
N THR A 80 -47.26 -29.95 -41.74
CA THR A 80 -46.39 -29.71 -40.59
C THR A 80 -45.43 -30.87 -40.43
N ILE A 81 -44.17 -30.57 -40.24
CA ILE A 81 -43.13 -31.56 -39.93
C ILE A 81 -42.44 -31.19 -38.62
N THR A 82 -41.82 -32.17 -38.03
CA THR A 82 -41.06 -31.99 -36.76
C THR A 82 -39.62 -32.42 -37.03
N VAL A 83 -38.68 -31.64 -36.53
CA VAL A 83 -37.24 -31.88 -36.67
C VAL A 83 -36.63 -31.83 -35.27
N ASP A 84 -35.97 -32.92 -34.89
CA ASP A 84 -35.19 -32.97 -33.66
C ASP A 84 -33.84 -32.26 -33.88
N HIS A 85 -33.43 -31.49 -32.93
CA HIS A 85 -32.11 -30.86 -32.89
C HIS A 85 -31.08 -31.78 -32.23
N ASP A 86 -29.81 -31.62 -32.57
CA ASP A 86 -28.72 -32.34 -31.94
C ASP A 86 -28.47 -31.92 -30.47
N ALA A 87 -27.48 -32.50 -29.83
CA ALA A 87 -27.13 -32.20 -28.44
C ALA A 87 -26.68 -30.73 -28.23
N LYS A 88 -26.30 -30.04 -29.31
CA LYS A 88 -25.95 -28.60 -29.26
C LYS A 88 -27.15 -27.70 -29.53
N GLY A 89 -28.28 -28.28 -29.87
CA GLY A 89 -29.48 -27.54 -30.27
C GLY A 89 -29.45 -27.09 -31.73
N GLU A 90 -28.61 -27.69 -32.54
CA GLU A 90 -28.48 -27.38 -33.97
C GLU A 90 -29.25 -28.39 -34.80
N ALA A 91 -29.86 -27.96 -35.86
CA ALA A 91 -30.49 -28.84 -36.86
C ALA A 91 -30.52 -28.19 -38.24
N THR A 92 -30.54 -29.05 -39.23
CA THR A 92 -30.72 -28.68 -40.60
C THR A 92 -31.73 -29.64 -41.25
N VAL A 93 -32.59 -29.15 -42.07
CA VAL A 93 -33.58 -29.95 -42.75
C VAL A 93 -33.59 -29.61 -44.23
N THR A 94 -33.78 -30.59 -45.08
CA THR A 94 -34.06 -30.36 -46.48
C THR A 94 -35.57 -30.32 -46.65
N LEU A 95 -36.06 -29.18 -47.08
CA LEU A 95 -37.46 -28.98 -47.42
C LEU A 95 -37.60 -29.21 -48.93
N SER A 96 -38.60 -29.99 -49.34
CA SER A 96 -38.81 -30.30 -50.71
C SER A 96 -40.30 -30.41 -51.03
N ALA A 97 -40.61 -30.01 -52.21
CA ALA A 97 -41.94 -30.27 -52.81
C ALA A 97 -41.84 -30.44 -54.34
N GLU A 98 -42.77 -31.20 -54.85
CA GLU A 98 -42.95 -31.41 -56.28
C GLU A 98 -44.41 -31.18 -56.60
N TRP A 99 -44.66 -30.73 -57.81
CA TRP A 99 -45.98 -30.65 -58.35
C TRP A 99 -45.97 -31.34 -59.75
N HIS A 100 -47.01 -32.11 -60.02
CA HIS A 100 -47.19 -32.85 -61.28
C HIS A 100 -48.55 -32.48 -61.87
N SER A 101 -48.52 -32.01 -63.09
CA SER A 101 -49.71 -31.53 -63.82
C SER A 101 -50.69 -32.63 -64.17
N GLY A 102 -50.19 -33.89 -64.22
CA GLY A 102 -50.97 -35.03 -64.69
C GLY A 102 -51.10 -35.11 -66.23
N PHE A 103 -50.54 -34.17 -66.97
CA PHE A 103 -50.46 -34.16 -68.40
C PHE A 103 -49.24 -33.38 -68.93
N THR A 104 -48.96 -33.45 -70.19
CA THR A 104 -47.88 -32.69 -70.81
C THR A 104 -48.42 -31.80 -71.87
N SER A 105 -48.17 -30.50 -71.87
CA SER A 105 -48.45 -29.53 -72.90
C SER A 105 -47.24 -28.64 -73.17
N GLN A 106 -47.27 -27.94 -74.30
CA GLN A 106 -46.21 -26.96 -74.55
C GLN A 106 -46.25 -25.76 -73.57
N TRP A 107 -47.38 -25.50 -72.88
CA TRP A 107 -47.60 -24.35 -71.97
C TRP A 107 -47.52 -24.69 -70.53
N THR A 108 -47.72 -25.94 -70.16
CA THR A 108 -47.73 -26.40 -68.74
C THR A 108 -46.61 -27.42 -68.55
N PRO A 109 -45.73 -27.27 -67.65
CA PRO A 109 -44.70 -28.27 -67.38
C PRO A 109 -45.32 -29.57 -66.80
N ALA A 110 -44.75 -30.72 -67.16
CA ALA A 110 -45.18 -32.01 -66.65
C ALA A 110 -44.98 -32.08 -65.10
N SER A 111 -43.91 -31.45 -64.61
CA SER A 111 -43.62 -31.35 -63.19
C SER A 111 -42.79 -30.10 -62.89
N LEU A 112 -42.88 -29.66 -61.68
CA LEU A 112 -42.02 -28.64 -61.08
C LEU A 112 -41.51 -29.16 -59.74
N SER A 113 -40.34 -28.73 -59.32
CA SER A 113 -39.78 -29.08 -58.03
C SER A 113 -39.19 -27.84 -57.31
N VAL A 114 -39.20 -27.90 -56.04
CA VAL A 114 -38.49 -26.97 -55.17
C VAL A 114 -37.83 -27.77 -54.02
N SER A 115 -36.57 -27.52 -53.80
CA SER A 115 -35.85 -28.14 -52.71
C SER A 115 -34.79 -27.18 -52.22
N GLY A 116 -34.60 -27.15 -50.92
CA GLY A 116 -33.55 -26.35 -50.29
C GLY A 116 -33.21 -26.82 -48.88
N LYS A 117 -31.95 -26.70 -48.56
CA LYS A 117 -31.46 -26.96 -47.20
C LYS A 117 -31.71 -25.74 -46.33
N VAL A 118 -32.41 -25.92 -45.24
CA VAL A 118 -32.71 -24.87 -44.26
C VAL A 118 -32.00 -25.19 -42.95
N THR A 119 -31.14 -24.31 -42.49
CA THR A 119 -30.58 -24.36 -41.15
C THR A 119 -31.57 -23.74 -40.20
N LEU A 120 -31.98 -24.50 -39.21
CA LEU A 120 -32.92 -24.03 -38.17
C LEU A 120 -32.21 -23.14 -37.16
N PRO A 121 -32.87 -22.17 -36.55
CA PRO A 121 -32.31 -21.41 -35.45
C PRO A 121 -31.90 -22.36 -34.33
N THR A 122 -30.73 -22.12 -33.73
CA THR A 122 -30.21 -22.96 -32.66
C THR A 122 -31.11 -22.85 -31.44
N ILE A 123 -31.44 -23.99 -30.82
CA ILE A 123 -32.16 -24.04 -29.56
C ILE A 123 -31.15 -23.99 -28.42
N PRO A 124 -31.11 -22.91 -27.61
CA PRO A 124 -30.19 -22.82 -26.47
C PRO A 124 -30.39 -23.99 -25.53
N ARG A 125 -29.29 -24.73 -25.22
CA ARG A 125 -29.37 -25.94 -24.37
C ARG A 125 -28.78 -25.69 -22.97
N ALA A 126 -27.59 -25.16 -22.91
CA ALA A 126 -26.93 -24.87 -21.63
C ALA A 126 -27.36 -23.53 -21.06
N SER A 127 -27.67 -23.48 -19.79
CA SER A 127 -27.90 -22.25 -19.06
C SER A 127 -26.57 -21.55 -18.72
N SER A 128 -26.61 -20.25 -18.55
CA SER A 128 -25.43 -19.45 -18.18
C SER A 128 -25.39 -19.16 -16.70
N LEU A 129 -24.17 -18.90 -16.21
CA LEU A 129 -23.89 -18.60 -14.80
C LEU A 129 -23.18 -17.25 -14.70
N ALA A 130 -23.75 -16.32 -13.92
CA ALA A 130 -23.06 -15.12 -13.51
C ALA A 130 -22.29 -15.40 -12.20
N VAL A 131 -20.99 -15.14 -12.25
CA VAL A 131 -20.05 -15.50 -11.19
C VAL A 131 -19.46 -14.21 -10.61
N PRO A 132 -19.77 -13.86 -9.35
CA PRO A 132 -19.17 -12.69 -8.69
C PRO A 132 -17.73 -12.97 -8.24
N SER A 133 -17.01 -11.93 -7.86
CA SER A 133 -15.77 -12.08 -7.08
C SER A 133 -16.10 -12.65 -5.70
N MET A 134 -15.27 -13.54 -5.18
CA MET A 134 -15.53 -14.28 -3.96
C MET A 134 -14.42 -14.11 -2.92
N THR A 135 -14.75 -14.41 -1.69
CA THR A 135 -13.78 -14.59 -0.62
C THR A 135 -13.98 -16.01 -0.04
N LEU A 136 -12.89 -16.76 0.10
CA LEU A 136 -12.94 -18.09 0.67
C LEU A 136 -13.53 -18.05 2.09
N GLY A 137 -14.43 -19.00 2.40
CA GLY A 137 -15.14 -19.04 3.67
C GLY A 137 -16.28 -18.02 3.83
N SER A 138 -16.57 -17.21 2.80
CA SER A 138 -17.68 -16.24 2.82
C SER A 138 -18.72 -16.59 1.76
N PRO A 139 -20.03 -16.41 2.05
CA PRO A 139 -21.09 -16.70 1.10
C PRO A 139 -21.08 -15.73 -0.08
N ALA A 140 -21.30 -16.26 -1.27
CA ALA A 140 -21.48 -15.50 -2.51
C ALA A 140 -22.70 -16.04 -3.27
N THR A 141 -23.39 -15.17 -3.99
CA THR A 141 -24.59 -15.56 -4.75
C THR A 141 -24.24 -15.73 -6.22
N LEU A 142 -24.46 -16.92 -6.72
CA LEU A 142 -24.38 -17.28 -8.13
C LEU A 142 -25.76 -17.09 -8.77
N THR A 143 -25.83 -16.44 -9.92
CA THR A 143 -27.08 -16.22 -10.64
C THR A 143 -27.10 -17.06 -11.92
N VAL A 144 -28.11 -17.92 -12.06
CA VAL A 144 -28.33 -18.76 -13.23
C VAL A 144 -29.35 -18.10 -14.16
N THR A 145 -28.97 -17.95 -15.43
CA THR A 145 -29.91 -17.56 -16.49
C THR A 145 -30.28 -18.79 -17.31
N LYS A 146 -31.55 -19.16 -17.23
CA LYS A 146 -32.10 -20.35 -17.88
C LYS A 146 -32.48 -20.08 -19.32
N ALA A 147 -32.24 -21.06 -20.18
CA ALA A 147 -32.78 -21.06 -21.54
C ALA A 147 -34.28 -21.44 -21.57
N ASP A 148 -34.71 -22.27 -20.58
CA ASP A 148 -36.13 -22.66 -20.37
C ASP A 148 -36.40 -22.74 -18.87
N SER A 149 -37.63 -22.35 -18.48
CA SER A 149 -38.01 -22.31 -17.05
C SER A 149 -38.06 -23.70 -16.38
N SER A 150 -38.27 -24.75 -17.18
CA SER A 150 -38.31 -26.15 -16.69
C SER A 150 -36.93 -26.75 -16.43
N TYR A 151 -35.85 -26.11 -16.86
CA TYR A 151 -34.50 -26.66 -16.73
C TYR A 151 -34.03 -26.62 -15.27
N THR A 152 -33.36 -27.69 -14.90
CA THR A 152 -32.65 -27.83 -13.63
C THR A 152 -31.14 -27.81 -13.86
N HIS A 153 -30.38 -27.53 -12.80
CA HIS A 153 -28.93 -27.32 -12.89
C HIS A 153 -28.21 -27.98 -11.73
N ARG A 154 -27.12 -28.65 -12.04
CA ARG A 154 -26.09 -29.04 -11.07
C ARG A 154 -24.87 -28.16 -11.28
N ILE A 155 -24.33 -27.60 -10.20
CA ILE A 155 -23.12 -26.81 -10.25
C ILE A 155 -22.03 -27.51 -9.46
N THR A 156 -20.85 -27.64 -10.07
CA THR A 156 -19.64 -28.19 -9.45
C THR A 156 -18.51 -27.17 -9.53
N TYR A 157 -17.53 -27.32 -8.65
CA TYR A 157 -16.32 -26.51 -8.71
C TYR A 157 -15.07 -27.39 -8.85
N ALA A 158 -14.01 -26.80 -9.42
CA ALA A 158 -12.65 -27.30 -9.39
C ALA A 158 -11.70 -26.15 -9.04
N TRP A 159 -10.78 -26.41 -8.12
CA TRP A 159 -9.79 -25.45 -7.65
C TRP A 159 -8.53 -26.21 -7.24
N GLY A 160 -7.42 -26.03 -7.99
CA GLY A 160 -6.19 -26.77 -7.74
C GLY A 160 -6.45 -28.29 -7.65
N THR A 161 -6.19 -28.86 -6.52
CA THR A 161 -6.42 -30.29 -6.23
C THR A 161 -7.83 -30.59 -5.68
N HIS A 162 -8.60 -29.55 -5.37
CA HIS A 162 -9.93 -29.66 -4.77
C HIS A 162 -11.04 -29.58 -5.82
N SER A 163 -12.07 -30.38 -5.63
CA SER A 163 -13.30 -30.32 -6.42
C SER A 163 -14.50 -30.73 -5.58
N GLY A 164 -15.68 -30.31 -5.99
CA GLY A 164 -16.89 -30.67 -5.26
C GLY A 164 -18.16 -30.14 -5.87
N VAL A 165 -19.27 -30.37 -5.19
CA VAL A 165 -20.60 -29.92 -5.59
C VAL A 165 -20.90 -28.60 -4.89
N VAL A 166 -21.21 -27.58 -5.68
CA VAL A 166 -21.69 -26.27 -5.22
C VAL A 166 -23.18 -26.35 -4.93
N SER A 167 -23.91 -26.91 -5.86
CA SER A 167 -25.37 -27.16 -5.75
C SER A 167 -25.69 -28.51 -6.39
N ALA A 168 -26.44 -29.33 -5.67
CA ALA A 168 -27.11 -30.46 -6.26
C ALA A 168 -28.10 -29.98 -7.32
N GLU A 169 -28.70 -30.87 -8.07
CA GLU A 169 -29.63 -30.50 -9.12
C GLU A 169 -30.82 -29.73 -8.55
N THR A 170 -31.05 -28.53 -9.08
CA THR A 170 -32.08 -27.60 -8.65
C THR A 170 -32.60 -26.75 -9.78
N GLY A 171 -33.87 -26.34 -9.70
CA GLY A 171 -34.46 -25.32 -10.58
C GLY A 171 -34.22 -23.89 -10.13
N ALA A 172 -33.53 -23.63 -9.03
CA ALA A 172 -33.27 -22.30 -8.52
C ALA A 172 -32.40 -21.46 -9.47
N THR A 173 -32.68 -20.17 -9.58
CA THR A 173 -31.90 -19.21 -10.36
C THR A 173 -30.93 -18.39 -9.52
N SER A 174 -31.04 -18.47 -8.20
CA SER A 174 -30.14 -17.85 -7.24
C SER A 174 -29.60 -18.92 -6.29
N ILE A 175 -28.31 -19.11 -6.27
CA ILE A 175 -27.63 -20.15 -5.49
C ILE A 175 -26.57 -19.50 -4.64
N THR A 176 -26.72 -19.60 -3.32
CA THR A 176 -25.71 -19.14 -2.38
C THR A 176 -24.67 -20.25 -2.19
N TRP A 177 -23.41 -19.93 -2.43
CA TRP A 177 -22.28 -20.84 -2.20
C TRP A 177 -21.22 -20.18 -1.34
N THR A 178 -20.71 -20.93 -0.40
CA THR A 178 -19.55 -20.54 0.40
C THR A 178 -18.36 -21.35 -0.05
N PRO A 179 -17.43 -20.77 -0.85
CA PRO A 179 -16.22 -21.48 -1.25
C PRO A 179 -15.44 -21.94 -0.01
N PRO A 180 -15.10 -23.22 0.12
CA PRO A 180 -14.39 -23.74 1.30
C PRO A 180 -13.09 -22.97 1.57
N LEU A 181 -12.80 -22.71 2.85
CA LEU A 181 -11.59 -22.01 3.23
C LEU A 181 -10.33 -22.86 3.01
N GLU A 182 -10.48 -24.17 2.99
CA GLU A 182 -9.43 -25.17 2.72
C GLU A 182 -8.81 -25.01 1.33
N LEU A 183 -9.52 -24.40 0.38
CA LEU A 183 -9.01 -24.09 -0.98
C LEU A 183 -7.78 -23.18 -0.92
N ALA A 184 -7.60 -22.42 0.15
CA ALA A 184 -6.40 -21.64 0.38
C ALA A 184 -5.12 -22.50 0.43
N SER A 185 -5.21 -23.79 0.71
CA SER A 185 -4.07 -24.71 0.76
C SER A 185 -3.40 -24.92 -0.60
N ASP A 186 -4.14 -24.79 -1.69
CA ASP A 186 -3.59 -24.90 -3.05
C ASP A 186 -2.85 -23.61 -3.50
N ILE A 187 -3.03 -22.52 -2.75
CA ILE A 187 -2.39 -21.21 -3.05
C ILE A 187 -1.60 -20.67 -1.83
N PRO A 188 -0.63 -21.43 -1.29
CA PRO A 188 0.07 -21.06 -0.05
C PRO A 188 0.90 -19.78 -0.17
N ASN A 189 1.17 -19.31 -1.38
CA ASN A 189 2.01 -18.15 -1.66
C ASN A 189 1.25 -16.99 -2.36
N ALA A 190 -0.08 -17.08 -2.46
CA ALA A 190 -0.90 -16.07 -3.13
C ALA A 190 -2.11 -15.68 -2.28
N ALA A 191 -2.44 -14.40 -2.25
CA ALA A 191 -3.60 -13.86 -1.53
C ALA A 191 -4.93 -14.10 -2.28
N SER A 192 -4.88 -14.56 -3.53
CA SER A 192 -6.04 -14.91 -4.34
C SER A 192 -5.68 -15.99 -5.35
N GLY A 193 -6.68 -16.70 -5.82
CA GLY A 193 -6.53 -17.71 -6.85
C GLY A 193 -7.74 -17.76 -7.78
N VAL A 194 -7.68 -18.66 -8.75
CA VAL A 194 -8.72 -18.86 -9.74
C VAL A 194 -9.10 -20.33 -9.80
N GLY A 195 -10.41 -20.59 -9.79
CA GLY A 195 -11.00 -21.91 -9.99
C GLY A 195 -11.99 -21.90 -11.15
N THR A 196 -12.63 -23.03 -11.37
CA THR A 196 -13.64 -23.22 -12.40
C THR A 196 -14.95 -23.68 -11.77
N LEU A 197 -16.04 -23.04 -12.13
CA LEU A 197 -17.40 -23.49 -11.88
C LEU A 197 -17.95 -24.09 -13.17
N THR A 198 -18.51 -25.31 -13.08
CA THR A 198 -19.16 -25.97 -14.20
C THR A 198 -20.64 -26.14 -13.87
N ILE A 199 -21.48 -25.50 -14.67
CA ILE A 199 -22.93 -25.68 -14.63
C ILE A 199 -23.34 -26.71 -15.68
N THR A 200 -23.98 -27.78 -15.25
CA THR A 200 -24.61 -28.78 -16.12
C THR A 200 -26.12 -28.57 -16.08
N THR A 201 -26.71 -28.43 -17.24
CA THR A 201 -28.15 -28.17 -17.41
C THR A 201 -28.87 -29.46 -17.78
N TYR A 202 -30.03 -29.69 -17.16
CA TYR A 202 -30.85 -30.87 -17.38
C TYR A 202 -32.28 -30.49 -17.82
N SER A 203 -32.89 -31.37 -18.59
CA SER A 203 -34.34 -31.38 -18.87
C SER A 203 -34.86 -32.74 -18.42
N GLY A 204 -35.55 -32.80 -17.26
CA GLY A 204 -35.75 -34.04 -16.54
C GLY A 204 -34.40 -34.70 -16.24
N ASP A 205 -34.27 -36.01 -16.44
CA ASP A 205 -33.04 -36.77 -16.19
C ASP A 205 -31.97 -36.63 -17.29
N THR A 206 -32.25 -35.87 -18.35
CA THR A 206 -31.36 -35.75 -19.51
C THR A 206 -30.46 -34.53 -19.43
N ALA A 207 -29.15 -34.77 -19.41
CA ALA A 207 -28.16 -33.69 -19.49
C ALA A 207 -28.17 -33.05 -20.91
N LEU A 208 -28.39 -31.74 -20.96
CA LEU A 208 -28.48 -30.96 -22.18
C LEU A 208 -27.14 -30.35 -22.61
N GLY A 209 -26.25 -30.18 -21.68
CA GLY A 209 -24.93 -29.58 -21.90
C GLY A 209 -24.38 -28.93 -20.63
N SER A 210 -23.10 -28.60 -20.67
CA SER A 210 -22.39 -27.94 -19.59
C SER A 210 -21.67 -26.69 -20.11
N GLN A 211 -21.52 -25.70 -19.23
CA GLN A 211 -20.68 -24.53 -19.44
C GLN A 211 -19.78 -24.33 -18.25
N SER A 212 -18.56 -23.86 -18.49
CA SER A 212 -17.57 -23.63 -17.47
C SER A 212 -17.22 -22.13 -17.37
N TYR A 213 -17.10 -21.63 -16.17
CA TYR A 213 -16.82 -20.24 -15.84
C TYR A 213 -15.67 -20.17 -14.84
N SER A 214 -14.72 -19.29 -15.08
CA SER A 214 -13.70 -19.01 -14.09
C SER A 214 -14.30 -18.20 -12.93
N PHE A 215 -13.89 -18.50 -11.72
CA PHE A 215 -14.13 -17.65 -10.55
C PHE A 215 -12.82 -17.31 -9.87
N ALA A 216 -12.70 -16.06 -9.44
CA ALA A 216 -11.60 -15.63 -8.61
C ALA A 216 -12.06 -15.57 -7.15
N ALA A 217 -11.23 -16.05 -6.24
CA ALA A 217 -11.48 -15.92 -4.81
C ALA A 217 -10.24 -15.45 -4.05
N SER A 218 -10.46 -14.50 -3.13
CA SER A 218 -9.42 -14.00 -2.23
C SER A 218 -9.37 -14.82 -0.94
N VAL A 219 -8.19 -14.90 -0.35
CA VAL A 219 -7.98 -15.50 0.97
C VAL A 219 -8.33 -14.45 2.03
N PRO A 220 -9.22 -14.74 2.99
CA PRO A 220 -9.61 -13.78 4.02
C PRO A 220 -8.51 -13.56 5.06
N SER A 221 -8.58 -12.43 5.76
CA SER A 221 -7.66 -12.12 6.87
C SER A 221 -7.72 -13.13 8.02
N SER A 222 -8.81 -13.89 8.17
CA SER A 222 -8.93 -14.98 9.15
C SER A 222 -7.96 -16.13 8.90
N ALA A 223 -7.40 -16.22 7.68
CA ALA A 223 -6.35 -17.16 7.33
C ALA A 223 -4.93 -16.64 7.65
N ALA A 224 -4.80 -15.48 8.27
CA ALA A 224 -3.53 -14.95 8.74
C ALA A 224 -2.84 -15.92 9.71
N PRO A 225 -1.51 -15.89 9.84
CA PRO A 225 -0.75 -16.79 10.70
C PRO A 225 -1.17 -16.66 12.16
N VAL A 226 -1.09 -17.75 12.92
CA VAL A 226 -1.22 -17.71 14.38
C VAL A 226 0.16 -17.45 14.97
N ALA A 227 0.23 -16.55 15.95
CA ALA A 227 1.49 -16.19 16.57
C ALA A 227 1.34 -15.99 18.08
N THR A 228 2.43 -16.24 18.80
CA THR A 228 2.62 -15.89 20.22
C THR A 228 4.00 -15.24 20.39
N VAL A 229 4.15 -14.37 21.38
CA VAL A 229 5.41 -13.70 21.67
C VAL A 229 5.75 -13.81 23.15
N ALA A 230 7.00 -14.13 23.44
CA ALA A 230 7.62 -14.01 24.76
C ALA A 230 8.59 -12.83 24.73
N LEU A 231 8.48 -11.94 25.73
CA LEU A 231 9.32 -10.76 25.87
C LEU A 231 10.32 -10.94 26.99
N SER A 232 11.51 -10.40 26.83
CA SER A 232 12.53 -10.30 27.86
C SER A 232 13.42 -9.08 27.62
N ASP A 233 14.20 -8.70 28.60
CA ASP A 233 15.22 -7.67 28.45
C ASP A 233 16.56 -8.32 28.08
N ALA A 234 17.09 -7.99 26.91
CA ALA A 234 18.41 -8.49 26.51
C ALA A 234 19.56 -7.93 27.34
N GLY A 235 19.33 -6.86 28.10
CA GLY A 235 20.29 -6.29 29.06
C GLY A 235 20.20 -6.87 30.47
N GLY A 236 19.13 -7.62 30.79
CA GLY A 236 18.89 -8.22 32.10
C GLY A 236 18.40 -7.23 33.16
N TYR A 237 18.22 -5.96 32.84
CA TYR A 237 17.78 -4.94 33.80
C TYR A 237 16.34 -5.19 34.29
N ALA A 238 15.48 -5.72 33.46
CA ALA A 238 14.10 -6.00 33.85
C ALA A 238 14.01 -7.06 34.97
N ASP A 239 14.90 -8.02 34.98
CA ASP A 239 14.99 -9.05 36.02
C ASP A 239 15.48 -8.45 37.35
N THR A 240 16.36 -7.45 37.28
CA THR A 240 16.94 -6.77 38.44
C THR A 240 15.99 -5.73 39.03
N TYR A 241 15.32 -4.94 38.18
CA TYR A 241 14.53 -3.77 38.60
C TYR A 241 13.01 -3.98 38.50
N GLY A 242 12.55 -5.17 38.11
CA GLY A 242 11.14 -5.48 37.94
C GLY A 242 10.46 -4.82 36.72
N ALA A 243 11.21 -4.04 35.95
CA ALA A 243 10.77 -3.36 34.75
C ALA A 243 11.98 -2.98 33.88
N TYR A 244 11.74 -2.68 32.60
CA TYR A 244 12.79 -2.21 31.72
C TYR A 244 13.34 -0.86 32.15
N VAL A 245 14.56 -0.53 31.78
CA VAL A 245 15.24 0.72 32.17
C VAL A 245 15.53 1.55 30.92
N GLN A 246 15.07 2.78 30.89
CA GLN A 246 15.29 3.74 29.81
C GLN A 246 16.77 3.85 29.43
N THR A 247 17.10 3.88 28.14
CA THR A 247 18.45 3.96 27.55
C THR A 247 19.40 2.80 27.90
N LYS A 248 19.00 1.85 28.74
CA LYS A 248 19.80 0.68 29.14
C LYS A 248 19.21 -0.64 28.63
N SER A 249 17.92 -0.85 28.85
CA SER A 249 17.21 -2.06 28.42
C SER A 249 17.04 -2.10 26.91
N ARG A 250 17.06 -3.33 26.35
CA ARG A 250 16.75 -3.62 24.96
C ARG A 250 15.68 -4.70 24.93
N LEU A 251 14.55 -4.40 24.27
CA LEU A 251 13.46 -5.36 24.18
C LEU A 251 13.86 -6.52 23.27
N LYS A 252 13.84 -7.73 23.80
CA LYS A 252 13.97 -8.97 23.07
C LYS A 252 12.62 -9.65 22.98
N ALA A 253 12.18 -9.96 21.76
CA ALA A 253 10.96 -10.71 21.48
C ALA A 253 11.33 -12.05 20.85
N VAL A 254 10.87 -13.15 21.44
CA VAL A 254 10.91 -14.49 20.83
C VAL A 254 9.50 -14.81 20.38
N THR A 255 9.30 -14.87 19.08
CA THR A 255 7.99 -15.07 18.45
C THR A 255 7.90 -16.47 17.86
N THR A 256 6.89 -17.21 18.27
CA THR A 256 6.52 -18.51 17.66
C THR A 256 5.30 -18.28 16.80
N ALA A 257 5.35 -18.72 15.55
CA ALA A 257 4.24 -18.54 14.63
C ALA A 257 4.13 -19.69 13.63
N ASN A 258 2.88 -19.98 13.24
CA ASN A 258 2.55 -20.97 12.23
C ASN A 258 1.60 -20.35 11.20
N GLY A 259 1.89 -20.57 9.93
CA GLY A 259 0.96 -20.26 8.84
C GLY A 259 -0.24 -21.19 8.86
N LYS A 260 -1.35 -20.74 8.27
CA LYS A 260 -2.56 -21.55 8.09
C LYS A 260 -2.67 -22.00 6.62
N TYR A 261 -3.37 -23.08 6.39
CA TYR A 261 -3.69 -23.57 5.03
C TYR A 261 -2.44 -23.61 4.13
N GLY A 262 -1.37 -24.24 4.60
CA GLY A 262 -0.13 -24.44 3.84
C GLY A 262 0.77 -23.19 3.68
N ALA A 263 0.34 -22.00 4.10
CA ALA A 263 1.22 -20.83 4.09
C ALA A 263 2.40 -20.99 5.05
N THR A 264 3.53 -20.43 4.70
CA THR A 264 4.73 -20.39 5.53
C THR A 264 4.94 -18.98 6.09
N VAL A 265 5.51 -18.87 7.27
CA VAL A 265 5.88 -17.56 7.82
C VAL A 265 7.07 -17.01 7.03
N LYS A 266 6.97 -15.76 6.56
CA LYS A 266 7.96 -15.05 5.77
C LYS A 266 8.70 -13.98 6.53
N GLY A 267 8.06 -13.35 7.50
CA GLY A 267 8.68 -12.25 8.20
C GLY A 267 8.14 -12.01 9.59
N TYR A 268 9.01 -11.45 10.42
CA TYR A 268 8.72 -10.98 11.76
C TYR A 268 9.26 -9.58 11.90
N THR A 269 8.48 -8.69 12.48
CA THR A 269 8.91 -7.32 12.78
C THR A 269 8.45 -6.94 14.18
N LEU A 270 9.40 -6.64 15.05
CA LEU A 270 9.16 -6.01 16.34
C LEU A 270 9.30 -4.50 16.18
N ALA A 271 8.33 -3.75 16.66
CA ALA A 271 8.33 -2.29 16.67
C ALA A 271 7.99 -1.75 18.07
N ILE A 272 8.75 -0.79 18.56
CA ILE A 272 8.56 -0.10 19.85
C ILE A 272 9.29 1.25 19.81
N SER A 273 8.64 2.35 20.21
CA SER A 273 9.26 3.69 20.35
C SER A 273 10.08 4.12 19.13
N GLY A 274 9.59 3.87 17.92
CA GLY A 274 10.30 4.16 16.68
C GLY A 274 11.45 3.19 16.35
N LEU A 275 11.80 2.28 17.23
CA LEU A 275 12.78 1.21 16.98
C LEU A 275 12.10 0.04 16.29
N THR A 276 12.83 -0.60 15.38
CA THR A 276 12.39 -1.83 14.70
C THR A 276 13.49 -2.88 14.73
N ALA A 277 13.06 -4.15 14.82
CA ALA A 277 13.95 -5.30 14.71
C ALA A 277 13.21 -6.43 13.99
N THR A 278 13.90 -7.27 13.26
CA THR A 278 13.33 -8.34 12.45
C THR A 278 13.84 -9.72 12.87
N GLY A 279 13.05 -10.76 12.53
CA GLY A 279 13.37 -12.15 12.83
C GLY A 279 12.51 -12.73 13.95
N ALA A 280 12.41 -14.06 14.01
CA ALA A 280 11.66 -14.79 15.05
C ALA A 280 12.19 -14.48 16.45
N THR A 281 13.49 -14.25 16.58
CA THR A 281 14.12 -13.68 17.75
C THR A 281 14.65 -12.31 17.38
N ALA A 282 13.92 -11.28 17.76
CA ALA A 282 14.23 -9.89 17.45
C ALA A 282 14.67 -9.15 18.72
N THR A 283 15.72 -8.34 18.62
CA THR A 283 16.18 -7.51 19.74
C THR A 283 16.36 -6.07 19.25
N THR A 284 15.74 -5.11 19.94
CA THR A 284 15.82 -3.69 19.61
C THR A 284 17.15 -3.06 20.06
N GLY A 285 17.39 -1.84 19.65
CA GLY A 285 18.31 -0.92 20.34
C GLY A 285 17.82 -0.60 21.75
N ALA A 286 18.57 0.23 22.46
CA ALA A 286 18.17 0.72 23.78
C ALA A 286 16.86 1.52 23.72
N LEU A 287 15.97 1.29 24.69
CA LEU A 287 14.65 1.92 24.74
C LEU A 287 14.77 3.42 25.06
N PRO A 288 14.33 4.33 24.19
CA PRO A 288 14.53 5.76 24.40
C PRO A 288 13.49 6.41 25.32
N GLU A 289 12.32 5.79 25.47
CA GLU A 289 11.18 6.33 26.21
C GLU A 289 10.99 5.63 27.55
N SER A 290 10.29 6.29 28.48
CA SER A 290 9.92 5.75 29.79
C SER A 290 8.42 5.80 30.01
N GLY A 291 7.93 5.06 31.01
CA GLY A 291 6.51 4.91 31.31
C GLY A 291 5.92 3.63 30.70
N ALA A 292 4.65 3.67 30.37
CA ALA A 292 3.96 2.58 29.66
C ALA A 292 4.23 2.71 28.16
N VAL A 293 5.08 1.85 27.63
CA VAL A 293 5.53 1.91 26.24
C VAL A 293 4.88 0.80 25.42
N ALA A 294 4.17 1.17 24.37
CA ALA A 294 3.48 0.22 23.50
C ALA A 294 4.45 -0.44 22.51
N TYR A 295 4.28 -1.75 22.33
CA TYR A 295 4.98 -2.51 21.30
C TYR A 295 4.01 -3.19 20.34
N ALA A 296 4.51 -3.53 19.18
CA ALA A 296 3.81 -4.35 18.20
C ALA A 296 4.76 -5.38 17.57
N VAL A 297 4.34 -6.64 17.55
CA VAL A 297 5.02 -7.69 16.79
C VAL A 297 4.14 -8.09 15.63
N THR A 298 4.62 -7.88 14.43
CA THR A 298 3.92 -8.24 13.19
C THR A 298 4.55 -9.51 12.62
N VAL A 299 3.71 -10.49 12.35
CA VAL A 299 4.10 -11.74 11.67
C VAL A 299 3.39 -11.79 10.34
N THR A 300 4.13 -11.96 9.27
CA THR A 300 3.61 -12.01 7.89
C THR A 300 3.88 -13.37 7.27
N ASP A 301 2.88 -13.93 6.61
CA ASP A 301 2.99 -15.21 5.91
C ASP A 301 3.37 -15.05 4.42
N SER A 302 3.47 -16.18 3.72
CA SER A 302 3.84 -16.25 2.31
C SER A 302 2.77 -15.65 1.37
N ARG A 303 1.54 -15.44 1.84
CA ARG A 303 0.47 -14.75 1.12
C ARG A 303 0.48 -13.24 1.31
N GLY A 304 1.29 -12.74 2.27
CA GLY A 304 1.28 -11.34 2.70
C GLY A 304 0.23 -11.03 3.77
N LEU A 305 -0.48 -12.04 4.29
CA LEU A 305 -1.39 -11.86 5.40
C LEU A 305 -0.60 -11.71 6.71
N SER A 306 -1.05 -10.82 7.57
CA SER A 306 -0.32 -10.51 8.79
C SER A 306 -1.19 -10.60 10.03
N THR A 307 -0.56 -11.08 11.11
CA THR A 307 -1.09 -11.00 12.47
C THR A 307 -0.23 -10.04 13.27
N VAL A 308 -0.88 -9.15 14.02
CA VAL A 308 -0.18 -8.16 14.86
C VAL A 308 -0.51 -8.42 16.33
N LEU A 309 0.52 -8.78 17.08
CA LEU A 309 0.48 -8.90 18.54
C LEU A 309 0.86 -7.54 19.15
N ARG A 310 0.00 -6.99 19.99
CA ARG A 310 0.20 -5.68 20.63
C ARG A 310 0.17 -5.81 22.14
N GLY A 311 0.92 -4.95 22.80
CA GLY A 311 0.92 -4.84 24.25
C GLY A 311 1.71 -3.63 24.72
N THR A 312 1.91 -3.54 26.01
CA THR A 312 2.69 -2.49 26.66
C THR A 312 3.71 -3.11 27.59
N ILE A 313 4.85 -2.47 27.74
CA ILE A 313 5.85 -2.76 28.76
C ILE A 313 6.05 -1.52 29.63
N THR A 314 6.45 -1.73 30.88
CA THR A 314 6.82 -0.62 31.76
C THR A 314 8.31 -0.38 31.65
N VAL A 315 8.69 0.88 31.40
CA VAL A 315 10.08 1.33 31.30
C VAL A 315 10.33 2.39 32.38
N LEU A 316 11.21 2.10 33.30
CA LEU A 316 11.60 3.03 34.36
C LEU A 316 12.42 4.18 33.76
N PRO A 317 12.14 5.43 34.14
CA PRO A 317 12.94 6.56 33.71
C PRO A 317 14.35 6.46 34.25
N TYR A 318 15.33 6.68 33.38
CA TYR A 318 16.73 6.69 33.75
C TYR A 318 17.44 7.89 33.16
N ALA A 319 18.11 8.61 34.05
CA ALA A 319 19.14 9.58 33.71
C ALA A 319 20.45 9.16 34.39
N ALA A 320 21.56 9.36 33.72
CA ALA A 320 22.87 9.12 34.31
C ALA A 320 23.01 9.96 35.61
N PRO A 321 23.77 9.46 36.57
CA PRO A 321 24.05 10.23 37.77
C PRO A 321 24.54 11.64 37.45
N GLY A 322 24.24 12.60 38.32
CA GLY A 322 24.66 13.97 38.15
C GLY A 322 25.01 14.64 39.45
N VAL A 323 25.89 15.61 39.42
CA VAL A 323 26.14 16.54 40.50
C VAL A 323 25.58 17.89 40.08
N ARG A 324 24.52 18.33 40.78
CA ARG A 324 23.81 19.58 40.46
C ARG A 324 24.53 20.83 40.96
N SER A 325 25.16 20.69 42.09
CA SER A 325 25.98 21.77 42.70
C SER A 325 27.07 21.19 43.57
N ILE A 326 28.17 21.90 43.66
CA ILE A 326 29.23 21.69 44.64
C ILE A 326 29.70 23.06 45.09
N SER A 327 29.95 23.19 46.39
CA SER A 327 30.57 24.35 46.97
C SER A 327 31.55 23.91 48.05
N THR A 328 32.58 24.70 48.25
CA THR A 328 33.60 24.46 49.28
C THR A 328 33.73 25.68 50.17
N ALA A 329 33.84 25.43 51.44
CA ALA A 329 34.15 26.46 52.45
C ALA A 329 35.25 25.95 53.41
N ARG A 330 36.11 26.81 53.90
CA ARG A 330 37.07 26.46 54.94
C ARG A 330 36.32 26.22 56.22
N CYS A 331 36.77 25.25 57.00
CA CYS A 331 36.15 24.86 58.26
C CYS A 331 37.17 24.23 59.20
N ASP A 332 36.75 23.99 60.44
CA ASP A 332 37.44 23.15 61.38
C ASP A 332 37.17 21.65 61.16
N ALA A 333 37.87 20.76 61.85
CA ALA A 333 37.74 19.31 61.63
C ALA A 333 36.34 18.77 61.97
N ASP A 334 35.54 19.46 62.75
CA ASP A 334 34.13 19.13 63.04
C ASP A 334 33.12 19.66 61.98
N GLY A 335 33.60 20.40 60.96
CA GLY A 335 32.78 21.02 59.96
C GLY A 335 32.19 22.39 60.35
N THR A 336 32.58 22.96 61.45
CA THR A 336 32.24 24.33 61.82
C THR A 336 32.94 25.32 60.89
N ASP A 337 32.21 26.25 60.33
CA ASP A 337 32.72 27.19 59.33
C ASP A 337 33.82 28.08 59.94
N ASN A 338 35.02 27.99 59.39
CA ASN A 338 36.19 28.76 59.82
C ASN A 338 37.03 29.14 58.63
N PRO A 339 37.05 30.41 58.18
CA PRO A 339 37.83 30.85 56.99
C PRO A 339 39.35 30.59 57.11
N ALA A 340 39.88 30.41 58.31
CA ALA A 340 41.28 30.09 58.60
C ALA A 340 41.49 28.59 58.89
N GLY A 341 40.47 27.76 58.83
CA GLY A 341 40.50 26.36 59.17
C GLY A 341 41.38 25.53 58.26
N ASP A 342 41.92 24.45 58.77
CA ASP A 342 42.80 23.50 58.07
C ASP A 342 42.05 22.33 57.47
N HIS A 343 40.70 22.44 57.40
CA HIS A 343 39.80 21.52 56.72
C HIS A 343 38.90 22.27 55.72
N ALA A 344 38.22 21.51 54.87
CA ALA A 344 37.21 22.05 53.95
C ALA A 344 35.92 21.25 54.03
N LYS A 345 34.83 21.95 54.23
CA LYS A 345 33.46 21.46 54.09
C LYS A 345 33.08 21.51 52.63
N VAL A 346 32.84 20.36 52.07
CA VAL A 346 32.43 20.17 50.66
C VAL A 346 30.95 19.86 50.64
N SER A 347 30.16 20.84 50.34
CA SER A 347 28.68 20.70 50.21
C SER A 347 28.29 20.45 48.78
N PHE A 348 27.36 19.53 48.56
CA PHE A 348 26.91 19.18 47.20
C PHE A 348 25.44 18.77 47.16
N VAL A 349 24.87 18.84 46.00
CA VAL A 349 23.56 18.24 45.64
C VAL A 349 23.77 17.23 44.55
N GLY A 350 23.47 15.98 44.85
CA GLY A 350 23.55 14.87 43.91
C GLY A 350 22.21 14.58 43.21
N ALA A 351 22.25 13.80 42.15
CA ALA A 351 21.06 13.26 41.49
C ALA A 351 21.37 11.88 40.93
N VAL A 352 20.60 10.88 41.33
CA VAL A 352 20.64 9.50 40.78
C VAL A 352 19.21 9.05 40.54
N ALA A 353 18.96 8.42 39.37
CA ALA A 353 17.66 7.88 39.04
C ALA A 353 17.29 6.74 40.02
N PRO A 354 16.13 6.78 40.70
CA PRO A 354 15.80 5.81 41.75
C PRO A 354 15.52 4.40 41.27
N LEU A 355 15.07 4.19 40.02
CA LEU A 355 14.73 2.89 39.42
C LEU A 355 13.84 2.04 40.35
N ALA A 356 12.66 2.55 40.68
CA ALA A 356 11.71 1.93 41.62
C ALA A 356 12.34 1.70 43.04
N SER A 357 13.21 2.58 43.46
CA SER A 357 13.94 2.50 44.75
C SER A 357 14.94 1.32 44.86
N GLN A 358 15.33 0.74 43.73
CA GLN A 358 16.29 -0.38 43.68
C GLN A 358 17.70 0.04 43.20
N ASN A 359 17.87 1.28 42.75
CA ASN A 359 19.18 1.79 42.38
C ASN A 359 20.01 2.08 43.66
N THR A 360 21.31 2.00 43.51
CA THR A 360 22.23 2.43 44.59
C THR A 360 22.93 3.71 44.19
N ALA A 361 23.30 4.51 45.14
CA ALA A 361 24.04 5.75 44.94
C ALA A 361 25.23 5.81 45.90
N ALA A 362 26.41 5.94 45.35
CA ALA A 362 27.63 6.15 46.09
C ALA A 362 28.21 7.54 45.79
N TYR A 363 28.54 8.27 46.80
CA TYR A 363 29.12 9.62 46.70
C TYR A 363 30.50 9.64 47.34
N VAL A 364 31.48 10.11 46.58
CA VAL A 364 32.87 10.15 47.00
C VAL A 364 33.46 11.54 46.73
N ILE A 365 33.93 12.20 47.75
CA ILE A 365 34.74 13.40 47.60
C ILE A 365 36.15 12.96 47.25
N ARG A 366 36.69 13.49 46.16
CA ARG A 366 38.10 13.37 45.78
C ARG A 366 38.74 14.74 45.85
N TYR A 367 39.95 14.80 46.37
CA TYR A 367 40.66 16.06 46.51
C TYR A 367 42.16 15.86 46.32
N ARG A 368 42.81 16.88 45.82
CA ARG A 368 44.27 16.93 45.67
C ARG A 368 44.76 18.36 45.73
N ALA A 369 46.02 18.56 46.14
CA ALA A 369 46.66 19.86 45.93
C ALA A 369 46.69 20.18 44.43
N GLN A 370 46.43 21.43 44.03
CA GLN A 370 46.43 21.84 42.66
C GLN A 370 47.78 21.51 41.98
N GLY A 371 47.72 20.82 40.83
CA GLY A 371 48.89 20.33 40.10
C GLY A 371 49.44 18.99 40.59
N ALA A 372 48.94 18.41 41.69
CA ALA A 372 49.35 17.07 42.12
C ALA A 372 48.76 15.98 41.18
N ASN A 373 49.50 14.89 40.99
CA ASN A 373 49.06 13.79 40.12
C ASN A 373 48.11 12.78 40.80
N THR A 374 48.09 12.76 42.14
CA THR A 374 47.30 11.77 42.91
C THR A 374 46.12 12.42 43.61
N TRP A 375 44.99 11.72 43.56
CA TRP A 375 43.76 12.09 44.26
C TRP A 375 43.63 11.30 45.58
N SER A 376 43.36 11.98 46.67
CA SER A 376 42.81 11.39 47.88
C SER A 376 41.31 11.24 47.74
N SER A 377 40.70 10.25 48.41
CA SER A 377 39.27 9.98 48.34
C SER A 377 38.67 9.79 49.72
N GLN A 378 37.46 10.31 49.90
CA GLN A 378 36.67 10.16 51.09
C GLN A 378 35.22 9.87 50.73
N ALA A 379 34.66 8.78 51.25
CA ALA A 379 33.23 8.48 51.11
C ALA A 379 32.37 9.47 51.91
N VAL A 380 31.15 9.69 51.45
CA VAL A 380 30.15 10.50 52.16
C VAL A 380 29.01 9.58 52.60
N PRO A 381 29.12 8.93 53.78
CA PRO A 381 28.15 7.92 54.24
C PRO A 381 26.72 8.45 54.34
N ASP A 382 26.55 9.69 54.78
CA ASP A 382 25.23 10.31 54.97
C ASP A 382 24.48 10.53 53.66
N ALA A 383 25.19 10.54 52.55
CA ALA A 383 24.59 10.62 51.22
C ALA A 383 24.37 9.24 50.55
N ALA A 384 24.99 8.20 51.09
CA ALA A 384 24.94 6.86 50.51
C ALA A 384 23.49 6.34 50.42
N GLY A 385 23.13 5.82 49.27
CA GLY A 385 21.78 5.31 48.99
C GLY A 385 20.70 6.38 48.74
N GLN A 386 21.00 7.65 48.93
CA GLN A 386 20.07 8.75 48.65
C GLN A 386 20.11 9.11 47.17
N TYR A 387 18.94 9.33 46.55
CA TYR A 387 18.86 9.65 45.12
C TYR A 387 19.04 11.13 44.81
N THR A 388 18.73 12.01 45.77
CA THR A 388 18.89 13.46 45.64
C THR A 388 19.42 14.05 46.93
N PRO A 389 20.62 13.64 47.43
CA PRO A 389 21.13 14.16 48.67
C PRO A 389 21.51 15.63 48.54
N SER A 390 21.23 16.37 49.61
CA SER A 390 21.89 17.63 49.93
C SER A 390 22.76 17.37 51.15
N ALA A 391 24.04 17.12 50.93
CA ALA A 391 24.94 16.62 51.95
C ALA A 391 26.28 17.34 51.89
N TYR A 392 27.10 17.12 52.92
CA TYR A 392 28.47 17.58 52.91
C TYR A 392 29.42 16.52 53.49
N GLY A 393 30.69 16.66 53.17
CA GLY A 393 31.78 15.95 53.84
C GLY A 393 32.91 16.92 54.17
N VAL A 394 33.68 16.59 55.23
CA VAL A 394 34.81 17.40 55.65
C VAL A 394 36.10 16.70 55.26
N ILE A 395 36.97 17.39 54.53
CA ILE A 395 38.28 16.88 54.09
C ILE A 395 39.42 17.68 54.71
N PRO A 396 40.59 17.10 55.00
CA PRO A 396 41.76 17.87 55.36
C PRO A 396 42.24 18.76 54.25
N ALA A 397 42.54 20.01 54.51
CA ALA A 397 42.94 21.01 53.53
C ALA A 397 43.87 22.05 54.10
N ALA A 398 45.19 21.87 53.93
CA ALA A 398 46.21 22.80 54.50
C ALA A 398 45.91 24.25 54.11
N VAL A 399 46.16 25.17 55.06
CA VAL A 399 45.74 26.58 54.92
C VAL A 399 46.45 27.36 53.82
N ASP A 400 47.65 26.93 53.47
CA ASP A 400 48.51 27.54 52.43
C ASP A 400 48.41 26.91 51.05
N THR A 401 47.56 25.89 50.91
CA THR A 401 47.46 25.09 49.69
C THR A 401 46.12 25.30 49.00
N VAL A 402 46.16 25.46 47.70
CA VAL A 402 44.99 25.43 46.80
C VAL A 402 44.66 23.98 46.45
N TYR A 403 43.41 23.59 46.61
CA TYR A 403 42.96 22.24 46.30
C TYR A 403 42.00 22.22 45.15
N GLU A 404 42.15 21.21 44.29
CA GLU A 404 41.09 20.75 43.41
C GLU A 404 40.22 19.74 44.17
N VAL A 405 38.94 20.01 44.24
CA VAL A 405 37.97 19.17 44.97
C VAL A 405 36.91 18.71 43.99
N CYS A 406 36.67 17.42 43.98
CA CYS A 406 35.71 16.78 43.07
C CYS A 406 34.73 15.94 43.89
N ILE A 407 33.44 16.05 43.61
CA ILE A 407 32.47 15.04 44.02
C ILE A 407 32.20 14.09 42.87
N ALA A 408 32.38 12.80 43.09
CA ALA A 408 32.03 11.74 42.17
C ALA A 408 30.81 11.00 42.69
N VAL A 409 29.86 10.78 41.83
CA VAL A 409 28.67 9.99 42.08
C VAL A 409 28.65 8.79 41.16
N THR A 410 28.30 7.63 41.68
CA THR A 410 28.21 6.37 40.93
C THR A 410 26.91 5.68 41.29
N ASP A 411 26.22 5.14 40.31
CA ASP A 411 25.00 4.34 40.48
C ASP A 411 25.27 2.83 40.34
N ALA A 412 24.25 1.99 40.58
CA ALA A 412 24.35 0.54 40.47
C ALA A 412 24.56 0.08 39.01
N LEU A 413 24.26 0.92 38.03
CA LEU A 413 24.47 0.62 36.60
C LEU A 413 25.90 0.91 36.17
N GLY A 414 26.78 1.32 37.09
CA GLY A 414 28.17 1.67 36.79
C GLY A 414 28.35 3.00 36.08
N SER A 415 27.29 3.81 35.98
CA SER A 415 27.41 5.15 35.42
C SER A 415 27.98 6.10 36.49
N THR A 416 28.86 6.99 36.05
CA THR A 416 29.53 7.94 36.96
C THR A 416 29.41 9.37 36.42
N ALA A 417 29.32 10.32 37.33
CA ALA A 417 29.46 11.74 37.04
C ALA A 417 30.37 12.40 38.11
N SER A 418 31.03 13.47 37.73
CA SER A 418 31.83 14.24 38.66
C SER A 418 31.78 15.73 38.33
N LEU A 419 31.92 16.55 39.32
CA LEU A 419 32.05 17.99 39.20
C LEU A 419 33.22 18.44 40.06
N ILE A 420 34.09 19.27 39.49
CA ILE A 420 35.32 19.75 40.12
C ILE A 420 35.17 21.23 40.44
N VAL A 421 35.61 21.63 41.63
CA VAL A 421 35.74 23.01 42.05
C VAL A 421 37.11 23.24 42.65
N VAL A 422 37.53 24.47 42.75
CA VAL A 422 38.78 24.87 43.39
C VAL A 422 38.48 25.45 44.77
N LEU A 423 39.16 24.92 45.79
CA LEU A 423 39.22 25.50 47.12
C LEU A 423 40.47 26.37 47.21
N PRO A 424 40.35 27.68 47.35
CA PRO A 424 41.50 28.55 47.50
C PRO A 424 42.22 28.33 48.84
N SER A 425 43.48 28.72 48.92
CA SER A 425 44.19 28.79 50.18
C SER A 425 43.47 29.75 51.15
N ALA A 426 43.61 29.53 52.49
CA ALA A 426 43.03 30.42 53.48
C ALA A 426 43.74 31.82 53.53
N GLN A 427 44.88 31.90 52.89
CA GLN A 427 45.66 33.13 52.82
C GLN A 427 45.67 33.68 51.38
N VAL A 428 45.36 34.94 51.23
CA VAL A 428 45.59 35.88 50.12
C VAL A 428 44.38 36.22 49.29
N LEU A 429 43.89 37.42 49.47
CA LEU A 429 42.90 38.06 48.59
C LEU A 429 43.52 38.77 47.37
N PHE A 430 44.77 39.19 47.47
CA PHE A 430 45.47 39.88 46.36
C PHE A 430 46.96 39.53 46.37
N ARG A 431 47.53 39.20 45.23
CA ARG A 431 48.96 39.00 45.06
C ARG A 431 49.42 39.67 43.76
N THR A 432 50.35 40.58 43.86
CA THR A 432 51.19 41.04 42.78
C THR A 432 52.50 40.26 42.86
N ALA A 433 52.92 39.57 41.80
CA ALA A 433 54.22 38.87 41.77
C ALA A 433 55.28 39.76 41.09
N PRO A 434 56.35 40.14 41.81
CA PRO A 434 57.37 41.01 41.23
C PRO A 434 58.13 40.43 40.04
N ALA A 435 58.03 39.13 39.79
CA ALA A 435 58.74 38.45 38.71
C ALA A 435 57.89 38.17 37.46
N VAL A 436 56.58 38.50 37.51
CA VAL A 436 55.66 38.36 36.38
C VAL A 436 54.70 39.54 36.41
N ASP A 437 54.57 40.28 35.31
CA ASP A 437 53.63 41.40 35.22
C ASP A 437 52.19 40.89 35.23
N GLY A 438 51.61 40.78 36.42
CA GLY A 438 50.26 40.29 36.54
C GLY A 438 49.63 40.52 37.92
N LEU A 439 48.28 40.53 37.99
CA LEU A 439 47.48 40.58 39.19
C LEU A 439 46.67 39.28 39.29
N SER A 440 46.86 38.54 40.40
CA SER A 440 46.02 37.39 40.72
C SER A 440 45.06 37.77 41.84
N ILE A 441 43.78 37.44 41.59
CA ILE A 441 42.74 37.56 42.62
C ILE A 441 42.27 36.14 42.94
N GLY A 442 42.63 35.62 44.09
CA GLY A 442 42.19 34.31 44.59
C GLY A 442 42.94 33.09 43.95
N GLN A 443 44.04 33.29 43.22
CA GLN A 443 44.85 32.21 42.64
C GLN A 443 46.34 32.56 42.51
N TYR A 444 47.23 31.56 42.43
CA TYR A 444 48.64 31.78 42.10
C TYR A 444 48.82 32.07 40.62
N LEU A 445 49.67 33.07 40.30
CA LEU A 445 50.11 33.33 38.92
C LEU A 445 51.07 32.23 38.47
N THR A 446 50.72 31.54 37.38
CA THR A 446 51.51 30.48 36.78
C THR A 446 52.16 30.92 35.46
N GLU A 447 51.70 32.03 34.86
CA GLU A 447 52.18 32.54 33.58
C GLU A 447 52.35 34.08 33.60
N ALA A 448 53.32 34.59 32.83
CA ALA A 448 53.60 36.02 32.71
C ALA A 448 52.50 36.76 31.88
N ALA A 449 52.23 38.01 32.25
CA ALA A 449 51.28 38.91 31.53
C ALA A 449 49.82 38.42 31.48
N THR A 450 49.37 37.65 32.50
CA THR A 450 48.04 37.07 32.52
C THR A 450 47.26 37.56 33.76
N LEU A 451 45.99 37.93 33.58
CA LEU A 451 45.04 38.10 34.70
C LEU A 451 44.33 36.79 34.94
N ILE A 452 44.62 36.08 36.02
CA ILE A 452 43.93 34.84 36.40
C ILE A 452 42.87 35.21 37.45
N VAL A 453 41.61 34.97 37.12
CA VAL A 453 40.48 35.10 38.05
C VAL A 453 39.96 33.70 38.37
N GLY A 454 40.31 33.22 39.59
CA GLY A 454 39.80 31.95 40.08
C GLY A 454 38.39 32.12 40.62
N GLY A 455 37.40 31.86 39.77
CA GLY A 455 35.99 31.94 40.16
C GLY A 455 35.07 32.24 38.96
N LEU A 456 33.74 32.20 39.20
CA LEU A 456 32.76 32.50 38.18
C LEU A 456 32.70 34.03 37.95
N ILE A 457 33.14 34.48 36.75
CA ILE A 457 32.95 35.86 36.31
C ILE A 457 31.48 36.03 35.93
N LYS A 458 30.64 36.54 36.86
CA LYS A 458 29.20 36.75 36.59
C LYS A 458 28.89 37.97 35.73
N HIS A 459 29.79 38.96 35.72
CA HIS A 459 29.61 40.20 34.97
C HIS A 459 30.95 40.69 34.40
N LEU A 460 31.31 40.28 33.24
CA LEU A 460 32.39 40.91 32.46
C LEU A 460 31.76 41.91 31.49
N LYS A 461 31.76 43.20 31.81
CA LYS A 461 31.34 44.26 30.90
C LYS A 461 32.52 44.66 30.03
N LEU A 462 32.61 44.14 28.84
CA LEU A 462 33.60 44.54 27.86
C LEU A 462 33.06 45.69 27.00
N PRO A 463 33.92 46.60 26.53
CA PRO A 463 33.51 47.79 25.80
C PRO A 463 33.04 47.55 24.37
N GLY A 464 32.62 46.39 24.02
CA GLY A 464 32.02 46.03 22.71
C GLY A 464 32.33 44.58 22.30
N PRO A 465 31.59 44.06 21.33
CA PRO A 465 31.70 42.64 20.90
C PRO A 465 33.03 42.30 20.19
N ALA A 466 33.84 43.31 19.86
CA ALA A 466 35.15 43.08 19.22
C ALA A 466 36.31 42.82 20.21
N ALA A 467 36.04 42.84 21.53
CA ALA A 467 37.08 42.78 22.55
C ALA A 467 37.43 41.35 23.05
N VAL A 468 36.65 40.33 22.65
CA VAL A 468 36.97 38.95 23.02
C VAL A 468 37.46 38.18 21.79
N LEU A 469 38.74 37.84 21.79
CA LEU A 469 39.34 37.06 20.69
C LEU A 469 39.59 35.64 21.17
N PHE A 470 39.13 34.65 20.39
CA PHE A 470 39.42 33.23 20.54
C PHE A 470 40.46 32.84 19.47
N GLY A 471 41.70 32.61 19.93
CA GLY A 471 42.78 32.30 19.00
C GLY A 471 43.04 33.39 17.95
N GLY A 472 42.85 34.66 18.32
CA GLY A 472 43.03 35.82 17.42
C GLY A 472 41.85 36.15 16.51
N LYS A 473 40.74 35.44 16.63
CA LYS A 473 39.49 35.67 15.87
C LYS A 473 38.39 36.20 16.80
N SER A 474 37.51 37.03 16.31
CA SER A 474 36.32 37.46 17.03
C SER A 474 35.44 36.26 17.36
N LEU A 475 34.64 36.33 18.42
CA LEU A 475 33.66 35.28 18.75
C LEU A 475 32.70 35.01 17.58
N LEU A 476 32.33 36.07 16.85
CA LEU A 476 31.49 35.95 15.68
C LEU A 476 32.17 35.16 14.56
N ASP A 477 33.44 35.43 14.26
CA ASP A 477 34.20 34.69 13.23
C ASP A 477 34.51 33.25 13.61
N TYR A 478 34.50 32.97 14.91
CA TYR A 478 34.68 31.63 15.42
C TYR A 478 33.39 30.81 15.32
N LEU A 479 32.24 31.37 15.71
CA LEU A 479 30.96 30.68 15.70
C LEU A 479 30.28 30.67 14.34
N HIS A 480 30.43 31.77 13.62
CA HIS A 480 29.81 31.96 12.32
C HIS A 480 30.82 32.53 11.31
N PRO A 481 31.78 31.74 10.82
CA PRO A 481 32.70 32.23 9.79
C PRO A 481 31.96 32.73 8.54
N VAL A 482 32.57 33.63 7.76
CA VAL A 482 31.99 34.14 6.49
C VAL A 482 31.64 32.95 5.60
N GLY A 483 30.41 32.94 5.08
CA GLY A 483 29.82 31.83 4.35
C GLY A 483 28.88 30.93 5.19
N SER A 484 28.86 31.05 6.52
CA SER A 484 27.93 30.30 7.38
C SER A 484 26.49 30.61 7.07
N ILE A 485 25.63 29.60 7.21
CA ILE A 485 24.19 29.71 7.12
C ILE A 485 23.60 29.71 8.54
N TYR A 486 22.73 30.69 8.82
CA TYR A 486 21.94 30.76 10.04
C TYR A 486 20.46 30.61 9.72
N GLN A 487 19.75 29.79 10.48
CA GLN A 487 18.32 29.54 10.31
C GLN A 487 17.59 29.76 11.64
N SER A 488 16.42 30.41 11.57
CA SER A 488 15.57 30.66 12.73
C SER A 488 14.10 30.78 12.32
N THR A 489 13.20 30.40 13.21
CA THR A 489 11.77 30.75 13.09
C THR A 489 11.49 32.21 13.52
N ASP A 490 12.44 32.83 14.22
CA ASP A 490 12.39 34.25 14.57
C ASP A 490 12.93 35.10 13.41
N SER A 491 12.25 36.19 13.12
CA SER A 491 12.57 37.10 12.01
C SER A 491 13.75 38.06 12.32
N THR A 492 14.25 38.06 13.55
CA THR A 492 15.36 38.93 13.96
C THR A 492 16.59 38.69 13.10
N PRO A 493 17.14 39.69 12.41
CA PRO A 493 18.34 39.53 11.62
C PRO A 493 19.53 39.07 12.49
N PRO A 494 20.36 38.10 12.04
CA PRO A 494 21.55 37.67 12.79
C PRO A 494 22.55 38.83 13.02
N ALA A 495 22.53 39.86 12.21
CA ALA A 495 23.31 41.10 12.44
C ALA A 495 22.99 41.78 13.76
N ASP A 496 21.72 41.73 14.20
CA ASP A 496 21.28 42.33 15.46
C ASP A 496 21.63 41.44 16.67
N LEU A 497 21.77 40.12 16.45
CA LEU A 497 22.11 39.17 17.49
C LEU A 497 23.63 39.02 17.69
N PHE A 498 24.37 38.94 16.60
CA PHE A 498 25.79 38.55 16.58
C PHE A 498 26.70 39.59 16.00
N GLY A 499 26.16 40.62 15.32
CA GLY A 499 26.92 41.55 14.47
C GLY A 499 27.27 40.95 13.09
N GLY A 500 28.17 41.59 12.36
CA GLY A 500 28.56 41.20 11.02
C GLY A 500 27.57 41.59 9.94
N THR A 501 27.84 41.20 8.72
CA THR A 501 26.97 41.44 7.56
C THR A 501 26.35 40.14 7.09
N TRP A 502 25.04 40.18 6.92
CA TRP A 502 24.26 39.02 6.55
C TRP A 502 23.32 39.32 5.40
N GLU A 503 23.19 38.37 4.49
CA GLU A 503 22.25 38.39 3.36
C GLU A 503 21.16 37.39 3.59
N GLN A 504 19.90 37.80 3.50
CA GLN A 504 18.77 36.88 3.66
C GLN A 504 18.58 36.07 2.37
N ILE A 505 18.51 34.75 2.54
CA ILE A 505 18.13 33.79 1.50
C ILE A 505 16.62 33.62 1.58
N LYS A 506 15.91 33.93 0.49
CA LYS A 506 14.44 33.85 0.42
C LYS A 506 14.01 32.84 -0.66
N ASP A 507 12.89 32.21 -0.43
CA ASP A 507 12.16 31.39 -1.40
C ASP A 507 13.06 30.33 -2.05
N ARG A 508 13.91 29.64 -1.23
CA ARG A 508 14.83 28.61 -1.70
C ARG A 508 15.03 27.50 -0.66
N PHE A 509 15.06 26.27 -1.16
CA PHE A 509 15.58 25.14 -0.40
C PHE A 509 17.11 25.14 -0.42
N LEU A 510 17.73 24.75 0.67
CA LEU A 510 19.19 24.56 0.73
C LEU A 510 19.55 23.16 0.25
N LEU A 511 20.34 23.10 -0.80
CA LEU A 511 20.87 21.86 -1.34
C LEU A 511 22.35 21.73 -0.96
N ALA A 512 22.79 20.53 -0.55
CA ALA A 512 24.21 20.29 -0.29
C ALA A 512 25.04 20.44 -1.58
N ALA A 513 26.12 21.23 -1.49
CA ALA A 513 27.04 21.41 -2.60
C ALA A 513 27.82 20.11 -2.86
N GLY A 514 28.12 19.82 -4.11
CA GLY A 514 28.85 18.66 -4.57
C GLY A 514 29.35 18.83 -6.00
N ASP A 515 29.74 17.73 -6.62
CA ASP A 515 30.33 17.74 -7.97
C ASP A 515 29.35 18.26 -9.04
N SER A 516 28.05 18.03 -8.85
CA SER A 516 27.00 18.47 -9.78
C SER A 516 26.43 19.85 -9.47
N HIS A 517 26.58 20.33 -8.24
CA HIS A 517 26.03 21.61 -7.77
C HIS A 517 27.07 22.34 -6.95
N ALA A 518 27.72 23.34 -7.55
CA ALA A 518 28.73 24.14 -6.88
C ALA A 518 28.12 24.97 -5.74
N ALA A 519 28.89 25.22 -4.68
CA ALA A 519 28.45 26.07 -3.58
C ALA A 519 28.03 27.46 -4.07
N GLY A 520 26.86 27.93 -3.68
CA GLY A 520 26.28 29.21 -4.08
C GLY A 520 25.52 29.21 -5.41
N SER A 521 25.51 28.11 -6.17
CA SER A 521 24.68 27.99 -7.37
C SER A 521 23.19 27.95 -6.97
N THR A 522 22.33 28.38 -7.89
CA THR A 522 20.87 28.41 -7.68
C THR A 522 20.18 27.72 -8.85
N GLY A 523 19.11 27.03 -8.56
CA GLY A 523 18.32 26.31 -9.56
C GLY A 523 17.02 25.78 -8.96
N GLY A 524 16.33 24.94 -9.76
CA GLY A 524 15.05 24.36 -9.38
C GLY A 524 13.87 25.31 -9.64
N GLU A 525 12.70 24.79 -9.49
CA GLU A 525 11.42 25.49 -9.69
C GLU A 525 10.37 24.97 -8.69
N GLU A 526 9.52 25.85 -8.20
CA GLU A 526 8.47 25.52 -7.23
C GLU A 526 7.32 24.77 -7.89
N GLU A 527 7.04 25.12 -9.11
CA GLU A 527 5.98 24.53 -9.91
C GLU A 527 6.54 24.14 -11.27
N HIS A 528 6.15 22.99 -11.76
CA HIS A 528 6.61 22.47 -13.03
C HIS A 528 5.45 22.06 -13.93
N ILE A 529 5.49 22.49 -15.19
CA ILE A 529 4.60 22.00 -16.22
C ILE A 529 5.31 20.88 -16.95
N LEU A 530 4.83 19.66 -16.79
CA LEU A 530 5.42 18.49 -17.44
C LEU A 530 5.47 18.68 -18.95
N THR A 531 6.64 18.51 -19.52
CA THR A 531 6.84 18.43 -20.96
C THR A 531 6.49 17.03 -21.49
N ALA A 532 6.26 16.91 -22.78
CA ALA A 532 5.98 15.62 -23.39
C ALA A 532 7.14 14.61 -23.22
N ALA A 533 8.36 15.07 -23.04
CA ALA A 533 9.54 14.23 -22.82
C ALA A 533 9.65 13.68 -21.38
N GLU A 534 9.01 14.33 -20.40
CA GLU A 534 9.04 13.98 -18.98
C GLU A 534 7.87 13.07 -18.59
N MET A 535 6.87 12.96 -19.46
CA MET A 535 5.76 12.04 -19.25
C MET A 535 6.17 10.62 -19.65
N ALA A 536 5.78 9.66 -18.81
CA ALA A 536 5.94 8.25 -19.15
C ALA A 536 5.23 7.93 -20.47
N ASN A 537 5.88 7.16 -21.33
CA ASN A 537 5.24 6.68 -22.56
C ASN A 537 3.98 5.91 -22.21
N HIS A 538 2.85 6.41 -22.70
CA HIS A 538 1.57 5.74 -22.57
C HIS A 538 0.78 5.87 -23.88
N THR A 539 -0.10 4.94 -24.11
CA THR A 539 -0.96 4.90 -25.28
C THR A 539 -2.41 4.92 -24.85
N HIS A 540 -3.22 5.65 -25.60
CA HIS A 540 -4.67 5.56 -25.49
C HIS A 540 -5.17 4.70 -26.65
N GLY A 541 -5.82 3.58 -26.32
CA GLY A 541 -6.57 2.81 -27.30
C GLY A 541 -8.00 3.35 -27.38
N TYR A 542 -8.52 3.52 -28.58
CA TYR A 542 -9.94 3.74 -28.80
C TYR A 542 -10.41 2.81 -29.88
N ASP A 543 -11.52 2.15 -29.62
CA ASP A 543 -12.20 1.32 -30.60
C ASP A 543 -13.10 2.20 -31.45
N TYR A 544 -12.91 2.12 -32.76
CA TYR A 544 -13.87 2.65 -33.70
C TYR A 544 -14.29 1.57 -34.69
N THR A 545 -15.57 1.52 -34.99
CA THR A 545 -16.09 0.70 -36.06
C THR A 545 -16.15 1.53 -37.34
N GLY A 546 -15.18 1.34 -38.20
CA GLY A 546 -15.13 1.98 -39.50
C GLY A 546 -15.66 1.05 -40.59
N GLN A 547 -16.55 1.54 -41.43
CA GLN A 547 -16.95 0.87 -42.65
C GLN A 547 -15.96 1.27 -43.77
N SER A 548 -15.30 0.27 -44.34
CA SER A 548 -14.35 0.46 -45.43
C SER A 548 -15.09 0.76 -46.72
N ASP A 549 -14.82 1.88 -47.35
CA ASP A 549 -15.21 2.17 -48.72
C ASP A 549 -14.00 1.98 -49.65
N THR A 550 -14.21 1.23 -50.74
CA THR A 550 -13.17 0.70 -51.61
C THR A 550 -12.79 1.66 -52.76
N THR A 551 -12.42 2.89 -52.44
CA THR A 551 -11.76 3.74 -53.43
C THR A 551 -10.63 4.54 -52.80
N GLY A 552 -9.46 4.00 -52.96
CA GLY A 552 -8.12 4.44 -52.66
C GLY A 552 -7.84 5.93 -52.57
N THR A 553 -8.17 6.53 -51.45
CA THR A 553 -7.49 7.73 -50.96
C THR A 553 -7.67 7.77 -49.45
N GLU A 554 -6.59 7.75 -48.72
CA GLU A 554 -6.57 7.71 -47.25
C GLU A 554 -7.17 8.97 -46.62
N ALA A 555 -8.46 8.97 -46.38
CA ALA A 555 -9.13 9.91 -45.49
C ALA A 555 -10.15 9.18 -44.63
N ILE A 556 -9.88 9.12 -43.34
CA ILE A 556 -10.82 8.57 -42.35
C ILE A 556 -12.02 9.53 -42.28
N LYS A 557 -13.20 9.10 -42.76
CA LYS A 557 -14.46 9.81 -42.54
C LYS A 557 -15.13 9.31 -41.28
N ILE A 558 -15.29 10.17 -40.29
CA ILE A 558 -16.18 9.94 -39.15
C ILE A 558 -17.58 10.44 -39.55
N VAL A 559 -18.56 9.57 -39.52
CA VAL A 559 -19.94 9.91 -39.85
C VAL A 559 -20.76 10.07 -38.56
N ASP A 560 -21.39 11.23 -38.39
CA ASP A 560 -22.42 11.46 -37.37
C ASP A 560 -23.62 10.52 -37.61
N PRO A 561 -24.21 9.92 -36.55
CA PRO A 561 -25.42 9.06 -36.68
C PRO A 561 -26.61 9.72 -37.37
N ARG A 562 -26.56 11.00 -37.67
CA ARG A 562 -27.59 11.78 -38.39
C ARG A 562 -27.35 11.94 -39.89
N GLY A 563 -26.29 11.29 -40.43
CA GLY A 563 -26.13 11.17 -41.88
C GLY A 563 -25.52 12.37 -42.60
N THR A 564 -24.95 13.34 -41.93
CA THR A 564 -24.27 14.48 -42.56
C THR A 564 -22.75 14.31 -42.43
N ALA A 565 -22.07 14.15 -43.57
CA ALA A 565 -20.62 14.05 -43.63
C ALA A 565 -19.99 15.42 -43.43
N ASN A 566 -19.41 15.63 -42.29
CA ASN A 566 -18.51 16.77 -42.04
C ASN A 566 -17.07 16.27 -41.95
N ALA A 567 -16.19 16.87 -42.74
CA ALA A 567 -14.75 16.65 -42.61
C ALA A 567 -14.26 17.27 -41.32
N TYR A 568 -13.94 16.47 -40.32
CA TYR A 568 -13.22 16.94 -39.15
C TYR A 568 -11.72 16.79 -39.41
N THR A 569 -11.04 17.94 -39.54
CA THR A 569 -9.60 17.98 -39.33
C THR A 569 -9.40 17.71 -37.81
N GLY A 570 -8.68 16.66 -37.48
CA GLY A 570 -8.47 16.24 -36.11
C GLY A 570 -7.96 17.39 -35.26
N LYS A 571 -8.78 17.89 -34.34
CA LYS A 571 -8.27 18.59 -33.16
C LYS A 571 -7.87 17.49 -32.18
N ALA A 572 -6.62 17.54 -31.78
CA ALA A 572 -6.17 16.82 -30.62
C ALA A 572 -7.19 17.02 -29.47
N THR A 573 -7.55 15.92 -28.84
CA THR A 573 -8.27 15.96 -27.56
C THR A 573 -7.68 17.07 -26.69
N SER A 574 -8.54 17.86 -26.11
CA SER A 574 -8.14 18.93 -25.18
C SER A 574 -7.04 18.42 -24.28
N ASN A 575 -5.95 19.15 -24.22
CA ASN A 575 -4.84 18.89 -23.31
C ASN A 575 -5.41 18.65 -21.91
N CYS A 576 -5.35 17.42 -21.45
CA CYS A 576 -5.62 17.12 -20.07
C CYS A 576 -4.44 17.65 -19.26
N GLY A 577 -4.70 18.58 -18.38
CA GLY A 577 -3.69 19.10 -17.50
C GLY A 577 -3.09 20.41 -18.00
N GLY A 578 -1.91 20.51 -18.38
CA GLY A 578 -1.21 21.75 -18.77
C GLY A 578 -1.10 22.79 -17.65
N GLN A 579 -1.47 22.40 -16.44
CA GLN A 579 -1.26 23.19 -15.24
C GLN A 579 0.02 22.72 -14.56
N ALA A 580 0.74 23.65 -14.02
CA ALA A 580 1.91 23.33 -13.23
C ALA A 580 1.50 22.52 -11.98
N HIS A 581 2.27 21.51 -11.66
CA HIS A 581 2.15 20.81 -10.39
C HIS A 581 3.18 21.32 -9.40
N ASN A 582 2.85 21.25 -8.15
CA ASN A 582 3.72 21.65 -7.06
C ASN A 582 4.90 20.66 -6.91
N ASN A 583 6.12 21.21 -6.98
CA ASN A 583 7.37 20.44 -6.77
C ASN A 583 7.89 20.53 -5.33
N MET A 584 7.21 21.29 -4.46
CA MET A 584 7.68 21.45 -3.10
C MET A 584 7.28 20.27 -2.21
N PRO A 585 8.22 19.61 -1.53
CA PRO A 585 7.90 18.66 -0.49
C PRO A 585 7.26 19.36 0.72
N PRO A 586 6.67 18.64 1.68
CA PRO A 586 6.26 19.23 2.96
C PRO A 586 7.44 19.95 3.62
N TYR A 587 7.26 21.19 4.00
CA TYR A 587 8.33 22.03 4.51
C TYR A 587 7.93 22.82 5.75
N LEU A 588 8.92 23.22 6.50
CA LEU A 588 8.82 24.28 7.51
C LEU A 588 9.59 25.50 7.00
N ALA A 589 8.91 26.60 6.78
CA ALA A 589 9.56 27.84 6.38
C ALA A 589 10.28 28.47 7.58
N VAL A 590 11.52 28.80 7.38
CA VAL A 590 12.38 29.49 8.37
C VAL A 590 13.09 30.66 7.71
N TYR A 591 13.40 31.68 8.48
CA TYR A 591 14.28 32.74 8.04
C TYR A 591 15.70 32.19 7.92
N THR A 592 16.26 32.28 6.73
CA THR A 592 17.60 31.76 6.43
C THR A 592 18.51 32.92 6.01
N TRP A 593 19.68 32.99 6.58
CA TRP A 593 20.65 34.05 6.35
C TRP A 593 22.03 33.49 6.05
N ARG A 594 22.75 34.08 5.13
CA ARG A 594 24.14 33.74 4.86
C ARG A 594 25.04 34.89 5.33
N ARG A 595 26.07 34.61 6.09
CA ARG A 595 27.07 35.63 6.47
C ARG A 595 27.93 36.00 5.29
N THR A 596 28.06 37.32 5.03
CA THR A 596 28.82 37.87 3.89
C THR A 596 30.06 38.66 4.34
N ALA A 597 30.09 39.21 5.55
CA ALA A 597 31.26 39.88 6.14
C ALA A 597 31.20 39.87 7.69
#